data_50e1835b2aadf9c1e9ff4c94a215bfe8
#
_entry.id   50e1835b2aadf9c1e9ff4c94a215bfe8
#
_cell.length_a   1.000
_cell.length_b   1.000
_cell.length_c   1.000
_cell.angle_alpha   90.00
_cell.angle_beta   90.00
_cell.angle_gamma   90.00
#
_symmetry.space_group_name_H-M   'P 1'
#
loop_
_entity.id
_entity.type
_entity.pdbx_description
1 polymer ?
#
loop_
_entity_poly.entity_id
_entity_poly.type
_entity_poly.pdbx_seq_one_letter_code
_entity_poly.pdbx_strand_id
1 'polypeptide(L)'
;MQMHNPPHPGKVLREYLGAMEVSEAAARLHVSRTTLSRVLNGKSGISADMSLRLSDALGTHAAFWSGLQLDYDLYQAARRRRVKIAPFSQAA
;
A
#
# COMPACT_ATOMS: atom_id res chain seq x y z
N MET A 1 -15.89 7.01 14.59
CA MET A 1 -14.96 5.87 14.68
C MET A 1 -13.54 6.35 14.55
N GLN A 2 -12.68 5.90 15.43
CA GLN A 2 -11.30 6.31 15.44
C GLN A 2 -10.49 5.40 14.54
N MET A 3 -9.79 6.00 13.58
CA MET A 3 -8.98 5.21 12.66
C MET A 3 -7.65 4.88 13.31
N HIS A 4 -7.26 3.63 13.17
CA HIS A 4 -5.94 3.19 13.57
C HIS A 4 -4.91 3.76 12.60
N ASN A 5 -3.74 4.13 13.09
CA ASN A 5 -2.67 4.66 12.27
C ASN A 5 -1.94 3.50 11.58
N PRO A 6 -2.32 3.14 10.35
CA PRO A 6 -1.71 1.99 9.69
C PRO A 6 -0.32 2.35 9.16
N PRO A 7 0.59 1.37 9.13
CA PRO A 7 1.90 1.60 8.53
C PRO A 7 1.77 1.73 7.01
N HIS A 8 2.78 2.37 6.40
CA HIS A 8 2.86 2.34 4.95
C HIS A 8 3.06 0.89 4.50
N PRO A 9 2.36 0.45 3.43
CA PRO A 9 2.48 -0.94 2.98
C PRO A 9 3.90 -1.39 2.68
N GLY A 10 4.78 -0.46 2.32
CA GLY A 10 6.18 -0.78 2.08
C GLY A 10 6.89 -1.34 3.30
N LYS A 11 6.48 -0.91 4.49
CA LYS A 11 7.05 -1.48 5.72
C LYS A 11 6.66 -2.93 5.90
N VAL A 12 5.42 -3.26 5.59
CA VAL A 12 4.95 -4.64 5.67
C VAL A 12 5.65 -5.48 4.62
N LEU A 13 5.79 -4.96 3.40
CA LEU A 13 6.48 -5.66 2.33
C LEU A 13 7.93 -5.95 2.70
N ARG A 14 8.60 -5.00 3.34
CA ARG A 14 9.99 -5.21 3.76
C ARG A 14 10.12 -6.42 4.69
N GLU A 15 9.15 -6.61 5.57
CA GLU A 15 9.14 -7.78 6.44
C GLU A 15 8.96 -9.08 5.67
N TYR A 16 8.10 -9.07 4.65
CA TYR A 16 7.90 -10.24 3.81
C TYR A 16 9.15 -10.59 3.01
N LEU A 17 9.92 -9.60 2.58
CA LEU A 17 11.14 -9.84 1.82
C LEU A 17 12.26 -10.38 2.70
N GLY A 18 12.24 -10.05 3.99
CA GLY A 18 13.25 -10.53 4.93
C GLY A 18 14.65 -10.11 4.50
N ALA A 19 15.54 -11.08 4.35
CA ALA A 19 16.94 -10.84 4.00
C ALA A 19 17.16 -10.72 2.49
N MET A 20 16.12 -10.90 1.66
CA MET A 20 16.30 -10.82 0.22
C MET A 20 16.68 -9.40 -0.18
N GLU A 21 17.68 -9.28 -1.03
CA GLU A 21 18.11 -7.97 -1.50
C GLU A 21 17.08 -7.36 -2.43
N VAL A 22 16.99 -6.02 -2.41
CA VAL A 22 16.01 -5.29 -3.20
C VAL A 22 16.18 -5.59 -4.69
N SER A 23 17.43 -5.66 -5.18
CA SER A 23 17.68 -5.96 -6.59
C SER A 23 17.14 -7.32 -6.99
N GLU A 24 17.32 -8.32 -6.14
CA GLU A 24 16.83 -9.67 -6.41
C GLU A 24 15.29 -9.68 -6.39
N ALA A 25 14.70 -9.06 -5.39
CA ALA A 25 13.25 -9.02 -5.28
C ALA A 25 12.63 -8.31 -6.50
N ALA A 26 13.23 -7.18 -6.90
CA ALA A 26 12.75 -6.44 -8.07
C ALA A 26 12.83 -7.30 -9.32
N ALA A 27 13.94 -8.00 -9.52
CA ALA A 27 14.09 -8.87 -10.68
C ALA A 27 13.04 -9.96 -10.71
N ARG A 28 12.77 -10.58 -9.56
CA ARG A 28 11.76 -11.64 -9.46
C ARG A 28 10.35 -11.11 -9.70
N LEU A 29 10.10 -9.86 -9.31
CA LEU A 29 8.79 -9.23 -9.52
C LEU A 29 8.66 -8.61 -10.93
N HIS A 30 9.73 -8.63 -11.70
CA HIS A 30 9.78 -8.03 -13.05
C HIS A 30 9.49 -6.52 -13.00
N VAL A 31 10.03 -5.85 -11.99
CA VAL A 31 9.96 -4.39 -11.89
C VAL A 31 11.37 -3.86 -11.73
N SER A 32 11.56 -2.56 -11.94
CA SER A 32 12.87 -1.97 -11.75
C SER A 32 13.20 -1.89 -10.25
N ARG A 33 14.51 -1.89 -9.94
CA ARG A 33 14.94 -1.72 -8.57
C ARG A 33 14.44 -0.39 -7.99
N THR A 34 14.46 0.65 -8.81
CA THR A 34 13.98 1.97 -8.39
C THR A 34 12.50 1.92 -8.00
N THR A 35 11.68 1.25 -8.82
CA THR A 35 10.25 1.12 -8.53
C THR A 35 10.05 0.45 -7.17
N LEU A 36 10.71 -0.68 -6.93
CA LEU A 36 10.53 -1.40 -5.68
C LEU A 36 11.10 -0.60 -4.51
N SER A 37 12.26 0.00 -4.69
CA SER A 37 12.89 0.80 -3.63
C SER A 37 11.99 1.94 -3.18
N ARG A 38 11.30 2.61 -4.12
CA ARG A 38 10.39 3.69 -3.77
C ARG A 38 9.23 3.20 -2.92
N VAL A 39 8.70 2.03 -3.23
CA VAL A 39 7.63 1.43 -2.41
C VAL A 39 8.14 1.13 -1.02
N LEU A 40 9.30 0.48 -0.92
CA LEU A 40 9.86 0.08 0.37
C LEU A 40 10.20 1.28 1.25
N ASN A 41 10.54 2.41 0.64
CA ASN A 41 10.90 3.62 1.38
C ASN A 41 9.73 4.58 1.57
N GLY A 42 8.52 4.16 1.24
CA GLY A 42 7.33 4.97 1.45
C GLY A 42 7.17 6.13 0.48
N LYS A 43 7.93 6.13 -0.63
CA LYS A 43 7.87 7.21 -1.62
C LYS A 43 6.79 7.00 -2.65
N SER A 44 6.31 5.79 -2.81
CA SER A 44 5.17 5.49 -3.67
C SER A 44 4.37 4.36 -3.04
N GLY A 45 3.11 4.25 -3.46
CA GLY A 45 2.22 3.23 -2.95
C GLY A 45 2.28 1.93 -3.74
N ILE A 46 1.54 0.94 -3.25
CA ILE A 46 1.39 -0.34 -3.94
C ILE A 46 0.19 -0.23 -4.86
N SER A 47 0.46 -0.32 -6.17
CA SER A 47 -0.59 -0.28 -7.19
C SER A 47 -1.33 -1.62 -7.25
N ALA A 48 -2.43 -1.64 -7.99
CA ALA A 48 -3.14 -2.89 -8.24
C ALA A 48 -2.24 -3.89 -8.95
N ASP A 49 -1.47 -3.43 -9.94
CA ASP A 49 -0.53 -4.29 -10.64
C ASP A 49 0.52 -4.88 -9.70
N MET A 50 1.08 -4.05 -8.82
CA MET A 50 2.06 -4.54 -7.85
C MET A 50 1.42 -5.55 -6.89
N SER A 51 0.16 -5.32 -6.50
CA SER A 51 -0.56 -6.25 -5.64
C SER A 51 -0.67 -7.64 -6.27
N LEU A 52 -0.94 -7.68 -7.57
CA LEU A 52 -1.02 -8.94 -8.30
C LEU A 52 0.36 -9.63 -8.38
N ARG A 53 1.40 -8.86 -8.65
CA ARG A 53 2.76 -9.42 -8.68
C ARG A 53 3.17 -9.98 -7.33
N LEU A 54 2.85 -9.28 -6.26
CA LEU A 54 3.16 -9.73 -4.90
C LEU A 54 2.36 -10.97 -4.55
N SER A 55 1.11 -11.03 -4.98
CA SER A 55 0.28 -12.23 -4.79
C SER A 55 0.94 -13.44 -5.44
N ASP A 56 1.40 -13.28 -6.67
CA ASP A 56 2.06 -14.37 -7.39
C ASP A 56 3.37 -14.77 -6.72
N ALA A 57 4.14 -13.81 -6.27
CA ALA A 57 5.47 -14.07 -5.73
C ALA A 57 5.44 -14.62 -4.31
N LEU A 58 4.51 -14.14 -3.48
CA LEU A 58 4.51 -14.42 -2.05
C LEU A 58 3.38 -15.35 -1.61
N GLY A 59 2.44 -15.65 -2.49
CA GLY A 59 1.31 -16.51 -2.15
C GLY A 59 0.25 -15.81 -1.31
N THR A 60 0.31 -14.51 -1.19
CA THR A 60 -0.70 -13.72 -0.50
C THR A 60 -1.83 -13.36 -1.46
N HIS A 61 -2.98 -12.95 -0.91
CA HIS A 61 -4.04 -12.41 -1.76
C HIS A 61 -3.66 -11.01 -2.24
N ALA A 62 -3.98 -10.70 -3.49
CA ALA A 62 -3.75 -9.34 -4.00
C ALA A 62 -4.49 -8.31 -3.15
N ALA A 63 -5.70 -8.65 -2.71
CA ALA A 63 -6.51 -7.75 -1.88
C ALA A 63 -5.85 -7.43 -0.54
N PHE A 64 -4.96 -8.30 -0.04
CA PHE A 64 -4.21 -7.99 1.17
C PHE A 64 -3.38 -6.72 0.97
N TRP A 65 -2.63 -6.65 -0.14
CA TRP A 65 -1.77 -5.51 -0.42
C TRP A 65 -2.57 -4.26 -0.77
N SER A 66 -3.61 -4.43 -1.60
CA SER A 66 -4.49 -3.31 -1.96
C SER A 66 -5.23 -2.78 -0.75
N GLY A 67 -5.62 -3.67 0.17
CA GLY A 67 -6.28 -3.28 1.41
C GLY A 67 -5.38 -2.47 2.31
N LEU A 68 -4.11 -2.88 2.46
CA LEU A 68 -3.14 -2.12 3.24
C LEU A 68 -2.95 -0.72 2.67
N GLN A 69 -2.89 -0.63 1.33
CA GLN A 69 -2.72 0.67 0.69
C GLN A 69 -3.94 1.55 0.89
N LEU A 70 -5.13 0.98 0.75
CA LEU A 70 -6.36 1.74 0.93
C LEU A 70 -6.45 2.27 2.36
N ASP A 71 -6.17 1.43 3.35
CA ASP A 71 -6.21 1.84 4.75
C ASP A 71 -5.24 3.00 5.01
N TYR A 72 -4.04 2.88 4.47
CA TYR A 72 -3.04 3.93 4.62
C TYR A 72 -3.52 5.23 3.97
N ASP A 73 -4.02 5.13 2.73
CA ASP A 73 -4.48 6.30 1.98
C ASP A 73 -5.66 6.99 2.67
N LEU A 74 -6.61 6.20 3.19
CA LEU A 74 -7.76 6.77 3.89
C LEU A 74 -7.33 7.48 5.16
N TYR A 75 -6.40 6.89 5.90
CA TYR A 75 -5.91 7.51 7.12
C TYR A 75 -5.23 8.83 6.80
N GLN A 76 -4.35 8.85 5.79
CA GLN A 76 -3.65 10.07 5.40
C GLN A 76 -4.63 11.14 4.90
N ALA A 77 -5.60 10.74 4.08
CA ALA A 77 -6.60 11.68 3.56
C ALA A 77 -7.44 12.27 4.67
N ALA A 78 -7.81 11.45 5.66
CA ALA A 78 -8.64 11.91 6.77
C ALA A 78 -7.91 12.90 7.67
N ARG A 79 -6.58 12.87 7.69
CA ARG A 79 -5.78 13.79 8.50
C ARG A 79 -5.55 15.13 7.85
N ARG A 80 -5.79 15.23 6.54
CA ARG A 80 -5.60 16.48 5.82
C ARG A 80 -6.75 17.41 6.10
N ARG A 81 -6.51 18.71 5.89
CA ARG A 81 -7.56 19.69 5.94
C ARG A 81 -8.54 19.38 4.81
N ARG A 82 -9.82 19.23 5.14
CA ARG A 82 -10.82 18.79 4.19
C ARG A 82 -11.96 19.79 4.11
N VAL A 83 -12.49 19.92 2.88
CA VAL A 83 -13.72 20.65 2.67
C VAL A 83 -14.85 19.92 3.37
N LYS A 84 -15.70 20.65 4.09
CA LYS A 84 -16.85 20.05 4.74
C LYS A 84 -17.92 19.81 3.70
N ILE A 85 -18.38 18.58 3.62
CA ILE A 85 -19.40 18.19 2.64
C ILE A 85 -20.67 17.80 3.38
N ALA A 86 -21.77 18.48 3.03
CA ALA A 86 -23.07 18.16 3.59
C ALA A 86 -23.63 16.94 2.89
N PRO A 87 -24.32 16.06 3.61
CA PRO A 87 -25.00 14.93 2.98
C PRO A 87 -25.99 15.40 1.91
N PHE A 88 -26.13 14.62 0.86
CA PHE A 88 -27.08 14.95 -0.22
C PHE A 88 -28.53 14.88 0.25
N SER A 89 -28.82 14.03 1.22
CA SER A 89 -30.15 13.87 1.74
C SER A 89 -30.14 14.11 3.24
N GLN A 90 -31.11 14.91 3.70
CA GLN A 90 -31.32 15.12 5.12
C GLN A 90 -32.36 14.16 5.68
N ALA A 91 -33.13 13.52 4.81
CA ALA A 91 -34.13 12.57 5.24
C ALA A 91 -33.44 11.31 5.73
N ALA A 92 -33.84 10.87 6.86
CA ALA A 92 -33.28 9.64 7.40
C ALA A 92 -33.91 8.45 6.68
#